data_ee32f23b5b56a01016d8425194a89424
#
_entry.id   ee32f23b5b56a01016d8425194a89424
#
_cell.length_a   1.000
_cell.length_b   1.000
_cell.length_c   1.000
_cell.angle_alpha   90.00
_cell.angle_beta   90.00
_cell.angle_gamma   90.00
#
_symmetry.space_group_name_H-M   'P 1'
#
loop_
_entity.id
_entity.type
_entity.pdbx_description
1 polymer ?
#
loop_
_entity_poly.entity_id
_entity_poly.type
_entity_poly.pdbx_seq_one_letter_code
_entity_poly.pdbx_strand_id
1 'polypeptide(L)'
;MNQIQPSPQALDLARRVLRIEADAVAALADRIDGDFLAALALILNCHGRVIVSGMGKSGHIARKIAATFSSTGTPAYFVHPAEASHGDLGMITRDDVLIALSNSGESAEL
;
A
#
# COMPACT_ATOMS: atom_id res chain seq x y z
N MET A 1 24.58 34.83 -8.14
CA MET A 1 23.26 34.28 -7.80
C MET A 1 23.08 34.22 -6.30
N ASN A 2 21.94 34.68 -5.85
CA ASN A 2 21.60 34.57 -4.44
C ASN A 2 21.21 33.13 -4.11
N GLN A 3 21.85 32.56 -3.11
CA GLN A 3 21.45 31.26 -2.59
C GLN A 3 20.31 31.45 -1.57
N ILE A 4 19.33 30.56 -1.64
CA ILE A 4 18.28 30.50 -0.65
C ILE A 4 18.84 29.78 0.57
N GLN A 5 18.81 30.46 1.73
CA GLN A 5 19.22 29.86 2.99
C GLN A 5 17.98 29.43 3.76
N PRO A 6 17.87 28.16 4.16
CA PRO A 6 16.72 27.72 4.94
C PRO A 6 16.74 28.35 6.34
N SER A 7 15.55 28.66 6.83
CA SER A 7 15.36 29.16 8.18
C SER A 7 15.63 28.08 9.23
N PRO A 8 16.16 28.41 10.43
CA PRO A 8 16.26 27.43 11.53
C PRO A 8 14.93 26.78 11.91
N GLN A 9 13.81 27.45 11.64
CA GLN A 9 12.48 26.86 11.85
C GLN A 9 12.23 25.63 10.98
N ALA A 10 12.97 25.45 9.90
CA ALA A 10 12.90 24.25 9.08
C ALA A 10 13.26 22.99 9.88
N LEU A 11 14.19 23.08 10.83
CA LEU A 11 14.52 21.98 11.73
C LEU A 11 13.33 21.58 12.62
N ASP A 12 12.65 22.60 13.18
CA ASP A 12 11.49 22.36 14.03
C ASP A 12 10.34 21.74 13.24
N LEU A 13 10.13 22.19 12.00
CA LEU A 13 9.12 21.61 11.12
C LEU A 13 9.44 20.15 10.80
N ALA A 14 10.68 19.85 10.46
CA ALA A 14 11.09 18.47 10.17
C ALA A 14 10.86 17.55 11.36
N ARG A 15 11.23 17.99 12.57
CA ARG A 15 11.00 17.23 13.79
C ARG A 15 9.51 17.02 14.07
N ARG A 16 8.71 18.07 13.83
CA ARG A 16 7.26 17.99 14.03
C ARG A 16 6.61 16.99 13.08
N VAL A 17 7.00 17.00 11.82
CA VAL A 17 6.49 16.02 10.84
C VAL A 17 6.80 14.60 11.29
N LEU A 18 8.03 14.34 11.72
CA LEU A 18 8.42 13.01 12.20
C LEU A 18 7.59 12.57 13.41
N ARG A 19 7.31 13.48 14.35
CA ARG A 19 6.49 13.17 15.52
C ARG A 19 5.04 12.88 15.13
N ILE A 20 4.47 13.69 14.22
CA ILE A 20 3.10 13.47 13.71
C ILE A 20 3.00 12.11 13.07
N GLU A 21 3.95 11.74 12.22
CA GLU A 21 3.97 10.45 11.54
C GLU A 21 4.19 9.30 12.52
N ALA A 22 5.10 9.45 13.48
CA ALA A 22 5.34 8.44 14.50
C ALA A 22 4.09 8.19 15.35
N ASP A 23 3.39 9.25 15.75
CA ASP A 23 2.16 9.13 16.54
C ASP A 23 1.05 8.46 15.73
N ALA A 24 0.95 8.77 14.44
CA ALA A 24 -0.03 8.16 13.55
C ALA A 24 0.23 6.66 13.38
N VAL A 25 1.48 6.25 13.21
CA VAL A 25 1.85 4.84 13.12
C VAL A 25 1.57 4.13 14.45
N ALA A 26 1.94 4.73 15.58
CA ALA A 26 1.68 4.15 16.90
C ALA A 26 0.18 3.94 17.14
N ALA A 27 -0.65 4.90 16.71
CA ALA A 27 -2.10 4.80 16.87
C ALA A 27 -2.73 3.64 16.09
N LEU A 28 -2.08 3.16 15.02
CA LEU A 28 -2.55 2.01 14.27
C LEU A 28 -2.62 0.74 15.12
N ALA A 29 -1.78 0.61 16.15
CA ALA A 29 -1.79 -0.57 17.01
C ALA A 29 -3.16 -0.82 17.63
N ASP A 30 -3.89 0.24 18.00
CA ASP A 30 -5.21 0.14 18.60
C ASP A 30 -6.30 -0.23 17.58
N ARG A 31 -5.97 -0.16 16.29
CA ARG A 31 -6.89 -0.48 15.19
C ARG A 31 -6.66 -1.87 14.61
N ILE A 32 -5.63 -2.56 15.04
CA ILE A 32 -5.35 -3.95 14.63
C ILE A 32 -6.28 -4.87 15.42
N ASP A 33 -7.15 -5.54 14.72
CA ASP A 33 -8.24 -6.34 15.30
C ASP A 33 -8.47 -7.65 14.52
N GLY A 34 -9.66 -8.22 14.67
CA GLY A 34 -10.03 -9.46 13.99
C GLY A 34 -10.03 -9.35 12.47
N ASP A 35 -10.26 -8.17 11.92
CA ASP A 35 -10.19 -7.96 10.47
C ASP A 35 -8.78 -8.17 9.94
N PHE A 36 -7.77 -7.76 10.70
CA PHE A 36 -6.38 -8.04 10.36
C PHE A 36 -6.11 -9.54 10.32
N LEU A 37 -6.60 -10.28 11.32
CA LEU A 37 -6.46 -11.74 11.35
C LEU A 37 -7.16 -12.40 10.16
N ALA A 38 -8.33 -11.92 9.79
CA ALA A 38 -9.07 -12.44 8.64
C ALA A 38 -8.28 -12.20 7.33
N ALA A 39 -7.74 -11.02 7.16
CA ALA A 39 -6.92 -10.69 6.00
C ALA A 39 -5.65 -11.57 5.95
N LEU A 40 -4.99 -11.75 7.08
CA LEU A 40 -3.81 -12.59 7.19
C LEU A 40 -4.12 -14.05 6.83
N ALA A 41 -5.27 -14.56 7.29
CA ALA A 41 -5.71 -15.91 6.97
C ALA A 41 -5.93 -16.10 5.46
N LEU A 42 -6.52 -15.11 4.79
CA LEU A 42 -6.68 -15.16 3.34
C LEU A 42 -5.34 -15.26 2.61
N ILE A 43 -4.35 -14.49 3.05
CA ILE A 43 -3.02 -14.50 2.44
C ILE A 43 -2.30 -15.83 2.72
N LEU A 44 -2.33 -16.31 3.95
CA LEU A 44 -1.67 -17.55 4.34
C LEU A 44 -2.25 -18.79 3.64
N ASN A 45 -3.53 -18.76 3.34
CA ASN A 45 -4.22 -19.87 2.66
C ASN A 45 -4.39 -19.65 1.16
N CYS A 46 -3.72 -18.64 0.59
CA CYS A 46 -3.78 -18.35 -0.84
C CYS A 46 -3.09 -19.43 -1.64
N HIS A 47 -3.82 -20.07 -2.55
CA HIS A 47 -3.28 -21.09 -3.45
C HIS A 47 -2.73 -20.52 -4.75
N GLY A 48 -3.11 -19.30 -5.09
CA GLY A 48 -2.60 -18.57 -6.24
C GLY A 48 -1.56 -17.53 -5.84
N ARG A 49 -1.75 -16.32 -6.33
CA ARG A 49 -0.84 -15.19 -6.08
C ARG A 49 -1.56 -14.09 -5.33
N VAL A 50 -0.78 -13.30 -4.59
CA VAL A 50 -1.27 -12.07 -3.99
C VAL A 50 -1.14 -10.97 -5.02
N ILE A 51 -2.25 -10.36 -5.38
CA ILE A 51 -2.30 -9.27 -6.35
C ILE A 51 -2.50 -7.98 -5.57
N VAL A 52 -1.63 -7.02 -5.79
CA VAL A 52 -1.70 -5.73 -5.09
C VAL A 52 -1.98 -4.64 -6.11
N SER A 53 -2.93 -3.77 -5.80
CA SER A 53 -3.37 -2.74 -6.74
C SER A 53 -3.61 -1.42 -6.00
N GLY A 54 -3.45 -0.33 -6.72
CA GLY A 54 -3.69 1.03 -6.23
C GLY A 54 -3.34 2.04 -7.29
N MET A 55 -3.93 3.23 -7.19
CA MET A 55 -3.68 4.30 -8.13
C MET A 55 -2.77 5.37 -7.55
N GLY A 56 -2.02 6.06 -8.42
CA GLY A 56 -1.16 7.18 -8.04
C GLY A 56 -0.14 6.79 -6.98
N LYS A 57 -0.10 7.52 -5.88
CA LYS A 57 0.81 7.24 -4.76
C LYS A 57 0.52 5.90 -4.10
N SER A 58 -0.75 5.53 -3.98
CA SER A 58 -1.15 4.20 -3.49
C SER A 58 -0.61 3.09 -4.40
N GLY A 59 -0.55 3.33 -5.71
CA GLY A 59 0.05 2.39 -6.65
C GLY A 59 1.53 2.15 -6.41
N HIS A 60 2.29 3.19 -6.06
CA HIS A 60 3.71 3.05 -5.71
C HIS A 60 3.89 2.22 -4.44
N ILE A 61 3.06 2.43 -3.43
CA ILE A 61 3.07 1.62 -2.21
C ILE A 61 2.67 0.16 -2.53
N ALA A 62 1.66 -0.03 -3.36
CA ALA A 62 1.21 -1.36 -3.78
C ALA A 62 2.33 -2.13 -4.49
N ARG A 63 3.09 -1.47 -5.37
CA ARG A 63 4.26 -2.07 -6.03
C ARG A 63 5.32 -2.51 -5.02
N LYS A 64 5.58 -1.68 -4.01
CA LYS A 64 6.52 -2.00 -2.93
C LYS A 64 6.06 -3.22 -2.14
N ILE A 65 4.79 -3.28 -1.81
CA ILE A 65 4.20 -4.41 -1.07
C ILE A 65 4.34 -5.70 -1.89
N ALA A 66 3.96 -5.66 -3.16
CA ALA A 66 4.08 -6.83 -4.04
C ALA A 66 5.53 -7.32 -4.16
N ALA A 67 6.47 -6.40 -4.33
CA ALA A 67 7.89 -6.72 -4.39
C ALA A 67 8.39 -7.36 -3.09
N THR A 68 7.95 -6.87 -1.94
CA THR A 68 8.31 -7.41 -0.63
C THR A 68 7.76 -8.82 -0.45
N PHE A 69 6.49 -9.06 -0.80
CA PHE A 69 5.92 -10.41 -0.77
C PHE A 69 6.74 -11.38 -1.61
N SER A 70 7.03 -11.00 -2.85
CA SER A 70 7.78 -11.86 -3.77
C SER A 70 9.18 -12.15 -3.26
N SER A 71 9.87 -11.17 -2.71
CA SER A 71 11.23 -11.34 -2.20
C SER A 71 11.28 -12.15 -0.91
N THR A 72 10.18 -12.27 -0.19
CA THR A 72 10.08 -13.04 1.05
C THR A 72 9.35 -14.37 0.89
N GLY A 73 9.11 -14.82 -0.33
CA GLY A 73 8.62 -16.15 -0.63
C GLY A 73 7.13 -16.28 -0.92
N THR A 74 6.37 -15.17 -0.92
CA THR A 74 4.96 -15.18 -1.30
C THR A 74 4.80 -14.70 -2.72
N PRO A 75 4.33 -15.52 -3.67
CA PRO A 75 4.12 -15.07 -5.03
C PRO A 75 3.13 -13.90 -5.09
N ALA A 76 3.58 -12.78 -5.62
CA ALA A 76 2.77 -11.57 -5.69
C ALA A 76 3.20 -10.71 -6.89
N TYR A 77 2.25 -9.92 -7.39
CA TYR A 77 2.53 -8.93 -8.41
C TYR A 77 1.56 -7.75 -8.31
N PHE A 78 1.96 -6.65 -8.91
CA PHE A 78 1.16 -5.43 -8.98
C PHE A 78 0.34 -5.41 -10.26
N VAL A 79 -0.93 -4.98 -10.15
CA VAL A 79 -1.80 -4.68 -11.29
C VAL A 79 -2.33 -3.26 -11.14
N HIS A 80 -2.12 -2.42 -12.16
CA HIS A 80 -2.69 -1.09 -12.16
C HIS A 80 -4.22 -1.18 -12.42
N PRO A 81 -5.06 -0.49 -11.63
CA PRO A 81 -6.52 -0.60 -11.77
C PRO A 81 -7.04 -0.26 -13.16
N ALA A 82 -6.44 0.74 -13.82
CA ALA A 82 -6.83 1.12 -15.18
C ALA A 82 -6.54 -0.01 -16.19
N GLU A 83 -5.39 -0.68 -16.07
CA GLU A 83 -5.03 -1.82 -16.91
C GLU A 83 -5.95 -3.02 -16.66
N ALA A 84 -6.33 -3.25 -15.40
CA ALA A 84 -7.29 -4.29 -15.05
C ALA A 84 -8.64 -4.04 -15.74
N SER A 85 -9.09 -2.77 -15.76
CA SER A 85 -10.33 -2.39 -16.46
C SER A 85 -10.24 -2.56 -17.97
N HIS A 86 -9.04 -2.56 -18.54
CA HIS A 86 -8.80 -2.66 -19.98
C HIS A 86 -8.38 -4.06 -20.45
N GLY A 87 -8.52 -5.09 -19.62
CA GLY A 87 -8.32 -6.46 -20.05
C GLY A 87 -7.43 -7.33 -19.16
N ASP A 88 -6.67 -6.75 -18.25
CA ASP A 88 -5.78 -7.53 -17.39
C ASP A 88 -6.51 -8.31 -16.30
N LEU A 89 -7.83 -8.12 -16.16
CA LEU A 89 -8.65 -8.92 -15.23
C LEU A 89 -8.56 -10.41 -15.47
N GLY A 90 -8.31 -10.83 -16.72
CA GLY A 90 -8.13 -12.24 -17.04
C GLY A 90 -6.91 -12.89 -16.39
N MET A 91 -5.98 -12.11 -15.88
CA MET A 91 -4.81 -12.58 -15.15
C MET A 91 -5.11 -12.91 -13.69
N ILE A 92 -6.28 -12.51 -13.19
CA ILE A 92 -6.70 -12.75 -11.82
C ILE A 92 -7.61 -13.99 -11.80
N THR A 93 -7.28 -14.95 -10.96
CA THR A 93 -8.02 -16.20 -10.84
C THR A 93 -8.70 -16.32 -9.48
N ARG A 94 -9.56 -17.32 -9.33
CA ARG A 94 -10.24 -17.61 -8.06
C ARG A 94 -9.28 -17.96 -6.92
N ASP A 95 -8.10 -18.43 -7.25
CA ASP A 95 -7.10 -18.85 -6.27
C ASP A 95 -6.27 -17.67 -5.77
N ASP A 96 -6.43 -16.52 -6.37
CA ASP A 96 -5.69 -15.32 -6.03
C ASP A 96 -6.36 -14.53 -4.92
N VAL A 97 -5.56 -13.73 -4.20
CA VAL A 97 -6.03 -12.77 -3.21
C VAL A 97 -5.71 -11.37 -3.72
N LEU A 98 -6.67 -10.48 -3.68
CA LEU A 98 -6.49 -9.08 -4.08
C LEU A 98 -6.36 -8.17 -2.87
N ILE A 99 -5.30 -7.38 -2.85
CA ILE A 99 -5.12 -6.28 -1.88
C ILE A 99 -5.23 -4.97 -2.66
N ALA A 100 -6.26 -4.18 -2.35
CA ALA A 100 -6.49 -2.89 -2.99
C ALA A 100 -6.20 -1.77 -2.01
N LEU A 101 -5.36 -0.82 -2.43
CA LEU A 101 -5.01 0.35 -1.63
C LEU A 101 -5.69 1.59 -2.19
N SER A 102 -6.44 2.28 -1.34
CA SER A 102 -7.12 3.52 -1.71
C SER A 102 -7.17 4.45 -0.51
N ASN A 103 -6.78 5.70 -0.71
CA ASN A 103 -6.88 6.72 0.33
C ASN A 103 -8.32 7.16 0.54
N SER A 104 -9.07 7.37 -0.55
CA SER A 104 -10.46 7.82 -0.48
C SER A 104 -11.47 6.67 -0.34
N GLY A 105 -11.13 5.50 -0.85
CA GLY A 105 -12.07 4.38 -0.96
C GLY A 105 -13.10 4.54 -2.07
N GLU A 106 -12.97 5.59 -2.89
CA GLU A 106 -14.00 5.99 -3.87
C GLU A 106 -13.49 6.08 -5.31
N SER A 107 -12.29 5.57 -5.60
CA SER A 107 -11.79 5.58 -6.96
C SER A 107 -12.62 4.64 -7.84
N ALA A 108 -13.15 5.17 -8.95
CA ALA A 108 -13.97 4.40 -9.88
C ALA A 108 -13.23 3.24 -10.54
N GLU A 109 -11.90 3.33 -10.64
CA GLU A 109 -11.07 2.34 -11.31
C GLU A 109 -10.60 1.23 -10.36
N LEU A 110 -10.74 1.45 -9.08
CA LEU A 110 -10.38 0.49 -8.05
C LEU A 110 -11.62 -0.29 -7.60
#